data_2d4f5855150d2bd793d15904e49f6c82
#
_entry.id   2d4f5855150d2bd793d15904e49f6c82
#
_cell.length_a   1.000
_cell.length_b   1.000
_cell.length_c   1.000
_cell.angle_alpha   90.00
_cell.angle_beta   90.00
_cell.angle_gamma   90.00
#
_symmetry.space_group_name_H-M   'P 1'
#
loop_
_entity.id
_entity.type
_entity.pdbx_description
1 polymer ?
#
loop_
_entity_poly.entity_id
_entity_poly.type
_entity_poly.pdbx_seq_one_letter_code
_entity_poly.pdbx_strand_id
1 'polypeptide(L)'
;RDVAPSRGLGDVYKRQHTHRGGKSMERIHIVKKSVTKLDVDCVVNAANEGLWAGGGVCGAIFKEAGYNELTDACTKIGHCDTGNAVITPGFQLKAKYIIHAVGPQWHGGSHNKEHLLRKCYQTALLLARDNGCKSIGFPLISSGIYGYPKKEAWQVALRAVADSLDSFVDMEVYFAVLDDTMLAMGQEIYHAMFDYTGDSLLVSIDKEKLWQCIELLCKIRKIEWKTPPSKNGLNYFPFPIYPEGIWQVFNLMKPDRDYGKHMEQQPRNIVPSEMSVEQINIRLTLIQSSERFGDGNVAAEIENGNLLKMLLRLDDLLNKSVKN
;
A
#
# COMPACT_ATOMS: atom_id res chain seq x y z
N ARG A 1 -33.45 37.41 -23.72
CA ARG A 1 -33.50 36.19 -22.84
C ARG A 1 -32.13 35.61 -22.86
N ASP A 2 -31.36 35.94 -21.81
CA ASP A 2 -30.01 35.41 -21.61
C ASP A 2 -30.08 33.97 -21.16
N VAL A 3 -29.44 33.10 -21.93
CA VAL A 3 -29.24 31.68 -21.57
C VAL A 3 -27.97 31.63 -20.71
N ALA A 4 -28.12 31.28 -19.43
CA ALA A 4 -27.00 31.07 -18.52
C ALA A 4 -26.13 29.92 -19.02
N PRO A 5 -24.78 30.01 -18.96
CA PRO A 5 -23.92 28.94 -19.39
C PRO A 5 -24.08 27.75 -18.43
N SER A 6 -24.27 26.56 -19.02
CA SER A 6 -24.35 25.29 -18.32
C SER A 6 -23.07 25.07 -17.50
N ARG A 7 -23.20 25.00 -16.18
CA ARG A 7 -22.12 24.56 -15.30
C ARG A 7 -21.74 23.14 -15.71
N GLY A 8 -20.52 23.00 -16.22
CA GLY A 8 -20.05 21.76 -16.80
C GLY A 8 -20.04 20.61 -15.80
N LEU A 9 -20.45 19.44 -16.23
CA LEU A 9 -20.35 18.16 -15.52
C LEU A 9 -18.96 17.92 -14.90
N GLY A 10 -17.90 18.59 -15.39
CA GLY A 10 -16.55 18.53 -14.87
C GLY A 10 -16.37 19.04 -13.44
N ASP A 11 -17.18 20.03 -12.99
CA ASP A 11 -17.05 20.59 -11.63
C ASP A 11 -17.74 19.74 -10.57
N VAL A 12 -18.78 19.01 -10.93
CA VAL A 12 -19.44 18.03 -10.05
C VAL A 12 -18.58 16.77 -9.90
N TYR A 13 -17.90 16.36 -10.97
CA TYR A 13 -16.98 15.23 -10.97
C TYR A 13 -15.71 15.51 -10.16
N LYS A 14 -15.14 16.72 -10.27
CA LYS A 14 -13.99 17.16 -9.45
C LYS A 14 -14.29 17.15 -7.95
N ARG A 15 -15.50 17.53 -7.52
CA ARG A 15 -15.88 17.50 -6.10
C ARG A 15 -16.14 16.11 -5.52
N GLN A 16 -16.45 15.14 -6.35
CA GLN A 16 -16.74 13.77 -5.86
C GLN A 16 -15.53 12.84 -5.85
N HIS A 17 -14.47 13.09 -6.63
CA HIS A 17 -13.36 12.16 -6.83
C HIS A 17 -12.04 12.62 -6.21
N THR A 18 -11.81 13.92 -5.98
CA THR A 18 -10.66 14.42 -5.19
C THR A 18 -10.74 14.06 -3.70
N HIS A 19 -11.84 13.47 -3.24
CA HIS A 19 -12.10 13.24 -1.83
C HIS A 19 -12.06 11.76 -1.40
N ARG A 20 -11.93 10.77 -2.29
CA ARG A 20 -12.00 9.36 -1.85
C ARG A 20 -10.65 8.71 -1.55
N GLY A 21 -9.60 8.92 -2.32
CA GLY A 21 -8.27 8.34 -2.05
C GLY A 21 -7.52 9.07 -0.93
N GLY A 22 -7.53 10.41 -0.90
CA GLY A 22 -6.86 11.21 0.14
C GLY A 22 -7.49 11.07 1.53
N LYS A 23 -8.82 10.93 1.61
CA LYS A 23 -9.52 10.80 2.91
C LYS A 23 -9.31 9.46 3.62
N SER A 24 -9.03 8.37 2.93
CA SER A 24 -8.75 7.09 3.58
C SER A 24 -7.40 7.10 4.29
N MET A 25 -6.44 7.85 3.76
CA MET A 25 -5.08 7.93 4.29
C MET A 25 -4.94 8.88 5.47
N GLU A 26 -5.66 9.99 5.47
CA GLU A 26 -5.75 10.90 6.63
C GLU A 26 -6.29 10.21 7.89
N ARG A 27 -6.93 9.05 7.75
CA ARG A 27 -7.53 8.24 8.82
C ARG A 27 -6.60 7.19 9.41
N ILE A 28 -5.36 7.07 8.93
CA ILE A 28 -4.36 6.14 9.47
C ILE A 28 -3.34 6.94 10.28
N HIS A 29 -3.27 6.66 11.57
CA HIS A 29 -2.39 7.33 12.51
C HIS A 29 -1.37 6.34 13.08
N ILE A 30 -0.11 6.73 13.14
CA ILE A 30 0.95 5.95 13.79
C ILE A 30 1.41 6.73 15.01
N VAL A 31 1.24 6.15 16.19
CA VAL A 31 1.44 6.85 17.45
C VAL A 31 2.33 6.08 18.42
N LYS A 32 3.19 6.79 19.16
CA LYS A 32 3.98 6.22 20.26
C LYS A 32 3.15 6.19 21.52
N LYS A 33 2.42 5.09 21.73
CA LYS A 33 1.56 4.89 22.89
C LYS A 33 1.27 3.40 23.09
N SER A 34 0.95 2.97 24.31
CA SER A 34 0.38 1.64 24.51
C SER A 34 -1.01 1.56 23.86
N VAL A 35 -1.32 0.45 23.18
CA VAL A 35 -2.64 0.21 22.60
C VAL A 35 -3.75 0.27 23.64
N THR A 36 -3.46 -0.15 24.89
CA THR A 36 -4.40 -0.11 26.04
C THR A 36 -4.71 1.31 26.52
N LYS A 37 -3.93 2.30 26.12
CA LYS A 37 -4.08 3.72 26.50
C LYS A 37 -4.67 4.58 25.39
N LEU A 38 -5.00 3.98 24.26
CA LEU A 38 -5.67 4.70 23.17
C LEU A 38 -7.09 5.08 23.59
N ASP A 39 -7.55 6.20 23.07
CA ASP A 39 -8.94 6.65 23.20
C ASP A 39 -9.68 6.32 21.91
N VAL A 40 -10.11 5.07 21.79
CA VAL A 40 -10.72 4.47 20.60
C VAL A 40 -11.88 3.55 21.01
N ASP A 41 -12.80 3.28 20.09
CA ASP A 41 -13.94 2.40 20.35
C ASP A 41 -13.53 0.94 20.58
N CYS A 42 -12.51 0.46 19.88
CA CYS A 42 -11.99 -0.89 20.08
C CYS A 42 -10.47 -0.96 19.95
N VAL A 43 -9.85 -1.86 20.69
CA VAL A 43 -8.43 -2.18 20.62
C VAL A 43 -8.21 -3.59 20.15
N VAL A 44 -7.12 -3.82 19.42
CA VAL A 44 -6.76 -5.16 18.93
C VAL A 44 -5.72 -5.79 19.83
N ASN A 45 -6.00 -7.02 20.23
CA ASN A 45 -5.05 -7.92 20.87
C ASN A 45 -4.38 -8.79 19.82
N ALA A 46 -3.04 -8.79 19.79
CA ALA A 46 -2.27 -9.81 19.06
C ALA A 46 -2.33 -11.13 19.85
N ALA A 47 -3.37 -11.92 19.56
CA ALA A 47 -3.73 -13.12 20.30
C ALA A 47 -3.04 -14.39 19.78
N ASN A 48 -3.10 -15.44 20.58
CA ASN A 48 -2.84 -16.82 20.16
C ASN A 48 -4.16 -17.56 19.87
N GLU A 49 -4.08 -18.71 19.20
CA GLU A 49 -5.26 -19.47 18.75
C GLU A 49 -6.15 -19.95 19.92
N GLY A 50 -5.57 -20.22 21.08
CA GLY A 50 -6.32 -20.62 22.28
C GLY A 50 -6.88 -19.45 23.09
N LEU A 51 -6.61 -18.23 22.69
CA LEU A 51 -7.10 -16.98 23.30
C LEU A 51 -6.71 -16.78 24.78
N TRP A 52 -5.70 -17.49 25.26
CA TRP A 52 -5.19 -17.32 26.63
C TRP A 52 -4.24 -16.15 26.75
N ALA A 53 -4.06 -15.66 27.98
CA ALA A 53 -3.13 -14.58 28.29
C ALA A 53 -1.68 -14.99 27.92
N GLY A 54 -1.05 -14.19 27.06
CA GLY A 54 0.35 -14.36 26.64
C GLY A 54 1.25 -13.23 27.13
N GLY A 55 2.45 -13.15 26.57
CA GLY A 55 3.39 -12.06 26.82
C GLY A 55 3.13 -10.79 25.98
N GLY A 56 3.94 -9.77 26.19
CA GLY A 56 3.92 -8.54 25.39
C GLY A 56 2.57 -7.79 25.45
N VAL A 57 2.07 -7.35 24.31
CA VAL A 57 0.79 -6.61 24.21
C VAL A 57 -0.40 -7.42 24.73
N CYS A 58 -0.40 -8.74 24.52
CA CYS A 58 -1.47 -9.62 25.00
C CYS A 58 -1.54 -9.59 26.53
N GLY A 59 -0.43 -9.76 27.21
CA GLY A 59 -0.38 -9.69 28.69
C GLY A 59 -0.77 -8.31 29.23
N ALA A 60 -0.39 -7.23 28.56
CA ALA A 60 -0.79 -5.89 28.95
C ALA A 60 -2.31 -5.69 28.84
N ILE A 61 -2.92 -6.16 27.77
CA ILE A 61 -4.38 -6.09 27.55
C ILE A 61 -5.12 -6.89 28.62
N PHE A 62 -4.72 -8.14 28.90
CA PHE A 62 -5.35 -8.96 29.94
C PHE A 62 -5.25 -8.31 31.31
N LYS A 63 -4.07 -7.75 31.64
CA LYS A 63 -3.86 -7.06 32.92
C LYS A 63 -4.77 -5.84 33.08
N GLU A 64 -4.88 -5.02 32.03
CA GLU A 64 -5.58 -3.75 32.12
C GLU A 64 -7.09 -3.85 31.87
N ALA A 65 -7.52 -4.88 31.13
CA ALA A 65 -8.95 -5.16 30.90
C ALA A 65 -9.66 -5.81 32.13
N GLY A 66 -8.88 -6.37 33.05
CA GLY A 66 -9.41 -7.25 34.11
C GLY A 66 -9.15 -8.71 33.72
N TYR A 67 -8.13 -9.30 34.39
CA TYR A 67 -7.57 -10.59 33.98
C TYR A 67 -8.62 -11.72 33.99
N ASN A 68 -9.44 -11.80 35.04
CA ASN A 68 -10.42 -12.88 35.21
C ASN A 68 -11.56 -12.74 34.21
N GLU A 69 -12.14 -11.55 34.11
CA GLU A 69 -13.27 -11.24 33.23
C GLU A 69 -12.94 -11.49 31.77
N LEU A 70 -11.74 -11.07 31.34
CA LEU A 70 -11.29 -11.30 29.98
C LEU A 70 -10.95 -12.77 29.71
N THR A 71 -10.34 -13.46 30.70
CA THR A 71 -10.07 -14.91 30.62
C THR A 71 -11.36 -15.70 30.47
N ASP A 72 -12.39 -15.39 31.27
CA ASP A 72 -13.69 -16.06 31.19
C ASP A 72 -14.38 -15.83 29.85
N ALA A 73 -14.31 -14.61 29.31
CA ALA A 73 -14.85 -14.30 27.99
C ALA A 73 -14.12 -15.06 26.87
N CYS A 74 -12.79 -15.07 26.89
CA CYS A 74 -11.97 -15.81 25.95
C CYS A 74 -12.20 -17.33 26.03
N THR A 75 -12.33 -17.88 27.25
CA THR A 75 -12.62 -19.32 27.48
C THR A 75 -13.97 -19.72 26.89
N LYS A 76 -14.98 -18.87 26.96
CA LYS A 76 -16.29 -19.13 26.34
C LYS A 76 -16.23 -19.18 24.81
N ILE A 77 -15.33 -18.41 24.19
CA ILE A 77 -15.09 -18.47 22.74
C ILE A 77 -14.26 -19.73 22.40
N GLY A 78 -13.25 -20.03 23.20
CA GLY A 78 -12.43 -21.24 23.15
C GLY A 78 -11.31 -21.24 22.15
N HIS A 79 -11.54 -20.87 20.89
CA HIS A 79 -10.54 -20.94 19.82
C HIS A 79 -10.76 -19.89 18.72
N CYS A 80 -9.65 -19.48 18.09
CA CYS A 80 -9.66 -18.65 16.91
C CYS A 80 -8.48 -19.03 15.99
N ASP A 81 -8.77 -19.45 14.77
CA ASP A 81 -7.74 -19.87 13.81
C ASP A 81 -6.84 -18.70 13.38
N THR A 82 -5.58 -19.02 13.09
CA THR A 82 -4.63 -18.06 12.51
C THR A 82 -5.19 -17.41 11.23
N GLY A 83 -5.09 -16.10 11.13
CA GLY A 83 -5.67 -15.29 10.06
C GLY A 83 -7.07 -14.77 10.34
N ASN A 84 -7.68 -15.16 11.45
CA ASN A 84 -9.01 -14.70 11.88
C ASN A 84 -8.93 -13.80 13.13
N ALA A 85 -10.09 -13.32 13.56
CA ALA A 85 -10.25 -12.54 14.78
C ALA A 85 -11.61 -12.82 15.41
N VAL A 86 -11.70 -12.61 16.73
CA VAL A 86 -12.93 -12.67 17.52
C VAL A 86 -13.02 -11.44 18.42
N ILE A 87 -14.20 -11.14 18.96
CA ILE A 87 -14.45 -9.92 19.73
C ILE A 87 -14.97 -10.26 21.14
N THR A 88 -14.52 -9.47 22.11
CA THR A 88 -15.04 -9.47 23.49
C THR A 88 -15.34 -8.05 23.94
N PRO A 89 -16.11 -7.85 25.03
CA PRO A 89 -16.17 -6.55 25.69
C PRO A 89 -14.80 -6.06 26.14
N GLY A 90 -14.65 -4.73 26.26
CA GLY A 90 -13.41 -4.09 26.71
C GLY A 90 -13.17 -4.11 28.23
N PHE A 91 -14.19 -4.48 29.01
CA PHE A 91 -14.19 -4.53 30.46
C PHE A 91 -13.67 -3.22 31.09
N GLN A 92 -12.49 -3.27 31.78
CA GLN A 92 -11.91 -2.12 32.47
C GLN A 92 -11.12 -1.18 31.54
N LEU A 93 -10.96 -1.51 30.25
CA LEU A 93 -10.36 -0.61 29.27
C LEU A 93 -11.31 0.55 28.94
N LYS A 94 -10.77 1.65 28.43
CA LYS A 94 -11.57 2.74 27.84
C LYS A 94 -12.31 2.29 26.59
N ALA A 95 -11.69 1.43 25.80
CA ALA A 95 -12.28 0.87 24.61
C ALA A 95 -13.48 -0.03 24.96
N LYS A 96 -14.56 0.10 24.21
CA LYS A 96 -15.78 -0.71 24.39
C LYS A 96 -15.54 -2.19 24.11
N TYR A 97 -14.64 -2.49 23.18
CA TYR A 97 -14.38 -3.84 22.73
C TYR A 97 -12.88 -4.13 22.62
N ILE A 98 -12.54 -5.42 22.77
CA ILE A 98 -11.24 -5.98 22.44
C ILE A 98 -11.46 -6.96 21.28
N ILE A 99 -10.71 -6.79 20.20
CA ILE A 99 -10.70 -7.69 19.05
C ILE A 99 -9.42 -8.53 19.13
N HIS A 100 -9.56 -9.84 19.31
CA HIS A 100 -8.46 -10.78 19.43
C HIS A 100 -8.11 -11.30 18.04
N ALA A 101 -7.07 -10.76 17.43
CA ALA A 101 -6.61 -11.12 16.08
C ALA A 101 -5.41 -12.08 16.17
N VAL A 102 -5.54 -13.24 15.56
CA VAL A 102 -4.52 -14.29 15.60
C VAL A 102 -3.63 -14.22 14.38
N GLY A 103 -2.48 -13.57 14.51
CA GLY A 103 -1.50 -13.45 13.44
C GLY A 103 -0.63 -14.70 13.30
N PRO A 104 0.01 -14.91 12.12
CA PRO A 104 0.90 -16.03 11.87
C PRO A 104 2.23 -15.90 12.60
N GLN A 105 2.78 -17.07 13.06
CA GLN A 105 4.15 -17.15 13.53
C GLN A 105 5.10 -17.21 12.32
N TRP A 106 6.23 -16.48 12.41
CA TRP A 106 7.23 -16.44 11.34
C TRP A 106 8.25 -17.57 11.52
N HIS A 107 8.34 -18.45 10.52
CA HIS A 107 9.33 -19.55 10.45
C HIS A 107 10.11 -19.53 9.13
N GLY A 108 10.28 -18.34 8.52
CA GLY A 108 10.81 -18.18 7.17
C GLY A 108 9.71 -17.92 6.13
N GLY A 109 10.11 -17.30 5.01
CA GLY A 109 9.17 -16.76 4.02
C GLY A 109 8.32 -17.82 3.32
N SER A 110 7.01 -17.73 3.49
CA SER A 110 6.05 -18.29 2.54
C SER A 110 4.94 -17.23 2.30
N HIS A 111 4.48 -17.14 1.05
CA HIS A 111 3.40 -16.21 0.64
C HIS A 111 2.11 -16.39 1.46
N ASN A 112 1.88 -17.58 2.02
CA ASN A 112 0.70 -17.83 2.85
C ASN A 112 0.70 -17.00 4.14
N LYS A 113 1.87 -16.66 4.71
CA LYS A 113 1.95 -15.88 5.96
C LYS A 113 1.59 -14.41 5.75
N GLU A 114 1.94 -13.82 4.62
CA GLU A 114 1.49 -12.48 4.25
C GLU A 114 -0.04 -12.44 4.12
N HIS A 115 -0.62 -13.44 3.43
CA HIS A 115 -2.07 -13.54 3.28
C HIS A 115 -2.79 -13.68 4.63
N LEU A 116 -2.29 -14.53 5.53
CA LEU A 116 -2.86 -14.71 6.87
C LEU A 116 -2.75 -13.43 7.72
N LEU A 117 -1.60 -12.76 7.70
CA LEU A 117 -1.43 -11.51 8.42
C LEU A 117 -2.35 -10.41 7.88
N ARG A 118 -2.47 -10.28 6.56
CA ARG A 118 -3.41 -9.38 5.91
C ARG A 118 -4.85 -9.65 6.34
N LYS A 119 -5.26 -10.93 6.34
CA LYS A 119 -6.60 -11.35 6.74
C LYS A 119 -6.92 -10.98 8.19
N CYS A 120 -5.94 -11.05 9.12
CA CYS A 120 -6.12 -10.61 10.50
C CYS A 120 -6.58 -9.15 10.60
N TYR A 121 -5.90 -8.24 9.89
CA TYR A 121 -6.27 -6.83 9.87
C TYR A 121 -7.65 -6.60 9.26
N GLN A 122 -7.94 -7.26 8.15
CA GLN A 122 -9.23 -7.17 7.46
C GLN A 122 -10.38 -7.68 8.33
N THR A 123 -10.22 -8.85 8.96
CA THR A 123 -11.24 -9.42 9.85
C THR A 123 -11.45 -8.54 11.08
N ALA A 124 -10.39 -7.97 11.64
CA ALA A 124 -10.50 -7.07 12.78
C ALA A 124 -11.29 -5.79 12.42
N LEU A 125 -11.02 -5.20 11.25
CA LEU A 125 -11.74 -4.02 10.76
C LEU A 125 -13.22 -4.33 10.47
N LEU A 126 -13.52 -5.50 9.92
CA LEU A 126 -14.90 -5.95 9.71
C LEU A 126 -15.65 -6.09 11.03
N LEU A 127 -15.05 -6.74 12.03
CA LEU A 127 -15.65 -6.88 13.37
C LEU A 127 -15.87 -5.52 14.04
N ALA A 128 -14.92 -4.59 13.92
CA ALA A 128 -15.08 -3.23 14.45
C ALA A 128 -16.28 -2.51 13.80
N ARG A 129 -16.37 -2.55 12.47
CA ARG A 129 -17.49 -1.96 11.72
C ARG A 129 -18.83 -2.58 12.11
N ASP A 130 -18.90 -3.91 12.16
CA ASP A 130 -20.14 -4.65 12.43
C ASP A 130 -20.65 -4.44 13.86
N ASN A 131 -19.75 -3.98 14.77
CA ASN A 131 -20.09 -3.56 16.13
C ASN A 131 -20.21 -2.04 16.29
N GLY A 132 -20.31 -1.29 15.19
CA GLY A 132 -20.56 0.16 15.19
C GLY A 132 -19.38 1.00 15.68
N CYS A 133 -18.15 0.46 15.70
CA CYS A 133 -16.95 1.22 16.04
C CYS A 133 -16.59 2.20 14.93
N LYS A 134 -16.17 3.40 15.31
CA LYS A 134 -15.64 4.43 14.41
C LYS A 134 -14.13 4.61 14.56
N SER A 135 -13.53 3.98 15.54
CA SER A 135 -12.09 4.03 15.77
C SER A 135 -11.56 2.69 16.29
N ILE A 136 -10.38 2.29 15.79
CA ILE A 136 -9.74 1.04 16.15
C ILE A 136 -8.23 1.26 16.38
N GLY A 137 -7.70 0.64 17.44
CA GLY A 137 -6.28 0.66 17.77
C GLY A 137 -5.61 -0.68 17.55
N PHE A 138 -4.57 -0.72 16.74
CA PHE A 138 -3.78 -1.92 16.44
C PHE A 138 -2.40 -1.86 17.08
N PRO A 139 -1.89 -2.96 17.64
CA PRO A 139 -0.45 -3.20 17.70
C PRO A 139 0.06 -3.64 16.33
N LEU A 140 1.36 -3.67 16.11
CA LEU A 140 1.91 -4.32 14.91
C LEU A 140 1.86 -5.85 15.10
N ILE A 141 0.80 -6.48 14.55
CA ILE A 141 0.50 -7.91 14.72
C ILE A 141 1.67 -8.77 14.21
N SER A 142 1.99 -9.85 14.93
CA SER A 142 3.06 -10.83 14.64
C SER A 142 4.50 -10.31 14.71
N SER A 143 4.76 -9.01 14.86
CA SER A 143 6.11 -8.43 14.83
C SER A 143 6.92 -8.58 16.13
N GLY A 144 6.28 -9.03 17.22
CA GLY A 144 6.90 -9.28 18.52
C GLY A 144 7.38 -10.74 18.65
N ILE A 145 6.81 -11.47 19.62
CA ILE A 145 7.17 -12.89 19.93
C ILE A 145 7.03 -13.80 18.71
N TYR A 146 6.10 -13.52 17.80
CA TYR A 146 5.88 -14.30 16.58
C TYR A 146 6.92 -14.04 15.49
N GLY A 147 7.85 -13.10 15.68
CA GLY A 147 9.06 -12.93 14.89
C GLY A 147 8.86 -12.48 13.43
N TYR A 148 7.68 -12.01 13.04
CA TYR A 148 7.47 -11.50 11.69
C TYR A 148 8.40 -10.30 11.45
N PRO A 149 9.16 -10.23 10.32
CA PRO A 149 10.08 -9.12 10.06
C PRO A 149 9.34 -7.78 10.11
N LYS A 150 9.87 -6.83 10.87
CA LYS A 150 9.18 -5.58 11.22
C LYS A 150 8.79 -4.74 10.01
N LYS A 151 9.71 -4.62 9.03
CA LYS A 151 9.47 -3.85 7.81
C LYS A 151 8.33 -4.44 6.98
N GLU A 152 8.35 -5.75 6.77
CA GLU A 152 7.33 -6.48 6.04
C GLU A 152 6.00 -6.48 6.79
N ALA A 153 6.03 -6.61 8.12
CA ALA A 153 4.83 -6.50 8.95
C ALA A 153 4.15 -5.12 8.78
N TRP A 154 4.91 -4.03 8.78
CA TRP A 154 4.41 -2.69 8.50
C TRP A 154 3.80 -2.58 7.10
N GLN A 155 4.48 -3.10 6.08
CA GLN A 155 3.98 -3.07 4.71
C GLN A 155 2.64 -3.80 4.56
N VAL A 156 2.53 -4.99 5.16
CA VAL A 156 1.28 -5.77 5.13
C VAL A 156 0.17 -5.06 5.90
N ALA A 157 0.45 -4.56 7.10
CA ALA A 157 -0.51 -3.89 7.96
C ALA A 157 -1.10 -2.64 7.28
N LEU A 158 -0.23 -1.75 6.81
CA LEU A 158 -0.64 -0.49 6.18
C LEU A 158 -1.45 -0.74 4.90
N ARG A 159 -1.05 -1.72 4.07
CA ARG A 159 -1.81 -2.10 2.87
C ARG A 159 -3.18 -2.67 3.21
N ALA A 160 -3.22 -3.60 4.16
CA ALA A 160 -4.47 -4.26 4.55
C ALA A 160 -5.49 -3.25 5.07
N VAL A 161 -5.03 -2.29 5.88
CA VAL A 161 -5.86 -1.22 6.43
C VAL A 161 -6.31 -0.25 5.33
N ALA A 162 -5.39 0.26 4.51
CA ALA A 162 -5.72 1.20 3.44
C ALA A 162 -6.76 0.63 2.47
N ASP A 163 -6.54 -0.62 2.00
CA ASP A 163 -7.47 -1.29 1.08
C ASP A 163 -8.86 -1.51 1.72
N SER A 164 -8.92 -1.70 3.04
CA SER A 164 -10.20 -1.86 3.77
C SER A 164 -10.91 -0.53 3.98
N LEU A 165 -10.17 0.55 4.27
CA LEU A 165 -10.72 1.89 4.52
C LEU A 165 -11.42 2.51 3.31
N ASP A 166 -11.09 2.07 2.10
CA ASP A 166 -11.82 2.47 0.89
C ASP A 166 -13.31 2.07 0.96
N SER A 167 -13.62 1.00 1.68
CA SER A 167 -14.98 0.49 1.88
C SER A 167 -15.62 0.98 3.19
N PHE A 168 -14.88 1.61 4.10
CA PHE A 168 -15.34 2.06 5.41
C PHE A 168 -15.27 3.59 5.51
N VAL A 169 -16.41 4.26 5.42
CA VAL A 169 -16.47 5.72 5.24
C VAL A 169 -15.98 6.52 6.47
N ASP A 170 -16.12 5.99 7.71
CA ASP A 170 -15.92 6.74 8.95
C ASP A 170 -15.04 6.03 9.99
N MET A 171 -14.11 5.15 9.55
CA MET A 171 -13.22 4.41 10.47
C MET A 171 -11.87 5.12 10.59
N GLU A 172 -11.50 5.52 11.82
CA GLU A 172 -10.16 5.99 12.19
C GLU A 172 -9.31 4.82 12.70
N VAL A 173 -8.08 4.69 12.23
CA VAL A 173 -7.18 3.58 12.56
C VAL A 173 -5.90 4.12 13.21
N TYR A 174 -5.57 3.57 14.37
CA TYR A 174 -4.38 3.93 15.14
C TYR A 174 -3.44 2.73 15.25
N PHE A 175 -2.23 2.85 14.70
CA PHE A 175 -1.14 1.91 15.00
C PHE A 175 -0.36 2.39 16.20
N ALA A 176 -0.40 1.61 17.29
CA ALA A 176 0.25 1.92 18.56
C ALA A 176 1.58 1.17 18.66
N VAL A 177 2.67 1.89 18.83
CA VAL A 177 4.02 1.37 19.04
C VAL A 177 4.63 1.95 20.32
N LEU A 178 5.63 1.27 20.89
CA LEU A 178 6.16 1.64 22.19
C LEU A 178 7.49 2.42 22.11
N ASP A 179 8.19 2.36 20.98
CA ASP A 179 9.50 2.96 20.82
C ASP A 179 9.61 3.82 19.55
N ASP A 180 10.60 4.72 19.54
CA ASP A 180 10.82 5.68 18.46
C ASP A 180 11.29 5.00 17.17
N THR A 181 12.00 3.88 17.27
CA THR A 181 12.48 3.12 16.09
C THR A 181 11.30 2.55 15.31
N MET A 182 10.32 1.97 16.00
CA MET A 182 9.11 1.44 15.39
C MET A 182 8.20 2.55 14.86
N LEU A 183 8.13 3.68 15.57
CA LEU A 183 7.40 4.86 15.11
C LEU A 183 7.99 5.40 13.80
N ALA A 184 9.30 5.68 13.78
CA ALA A 184 10.00 6.20 12.61
C ALA A 184 9.91 5.24 11.42
N MET A 185 10.11 3.93 11.64
CA MET A 185 9.98 2.91 10.60
C MET A 185 8.56 2.88 10.01
N GLY A 186 7.54 2.95 10.85
CA GLY A 186 6.14 2.95 10.41
C GLY A 186 5.82 4.20 9.59
N GLN A 187 6.25 5.37 10.04
CA GLN A 187 6.07 6.64 9.33
C GLN A 187 6.82 6.66 7.99
N GLU A 188 8.08 6.21 7.96
CA GLU A 188 8.85 6.10 6.72
C GLU A 188 8.15 5.18 5.69
N ILE A 189 7.69 4.01 6.14
CA ILE A 189 6.99 3.07 5.25
C ILE A 189 5.64 3.64 4.81
N TYR A 190 4.91 4.31 5.70
CA TYR A 190 3.64 4.97 5.38
C TYR A 190 3.83 6.02 4.29
N HIS A 191 4.76 6.96 4.48
CA HIS A 191 5.09 7.96 3.48
C HIS A 191 5.57 7.34 2.17
N ALA A 192 6.47 6.35 2.25
CA ALA A 192 6.95 5.65 1.07
C ALA A 192 5.88 4.85 0.32
N MET A 193 4.76 4.49 0.96
CA MET A 193 3.66 3.74 0.32
C MET A 193 2.55 4.62 -0.21
N PHE A 194 2.28 5.74 0.45
CA PHE A 194 1.06 6.52 0.24
C PHE A 194 1.33 7.99 -0.11
N ASP A 195 2.52 8.49 0.21
CA ASP A 195 2.88 9.87 -0.15
C ASP A 195 3.38 9.87 -1.60
N TYR A 196 2.45 10.12 -2.52
CA TYR A 196 2.73 10.29 -3.95
C TYR A 196 3.02 11.75 -4.29
N THR A 197 3.53 12.53 -3.33
CA THR A 197 4.04 13.86 -3.64
C THR A 197 5.30 13.74 -4.48
N GLY A 198 5.51 14.65 -5.43
CA GLY A 198 6.67 14.65 -6.31
C GLY A 198 7.99 14.54 -5.54
N ASP A 199 8.06 15.18 -4.39
CA ASP A 199 9.26 15.17 -3.53
C ASP A 199 9.57 13.78 -2.96
N SER A 200 8.58 13.03 -2.49
CA SER A 200 8.79 11.68 -1.95
C SER A 200 9.17 10.68 -3.03
N LEU A 201 8.61 10.80 -4.21
CA LEU A 201 8.98 9.99 -5.37
C LEU A 201 10.43 10.27 -5.80
N LEU A 202 10.84 11.55 -5.83
CA LEU A 202 12.22 11.95 -6.18
C LEU A 202 13.25 11.39 -5.19
N VAL A 203 13.00 11.48 -3.89
CA VAL A 203 13.91 10.96 -2.84
C VAL A 203 14.09 9.45 -2.96
N SER A 204 13.10 8.71 -3.46
CA SER A 204 13.18 7.26 -3.63
C SER A 204 14.02 6.80 -4.82
N ILE A 205 14.40 7.69 -5.74
CA ILE A 205 15.09 7.36 -6.97
C ILE A 205 16.60 7.23 -6.72
N ASP A 206 17.14 6.06 -7.02
CA ASP A 206 18.59 5.83 -7.06
C ASP A 206 19.18 6.48 -8.33
N LYS A 207 19.95 7.53 -8.16
CA LYS A 207 20.56 8.31 -9.26
C LYS A 207 21.47 7.46 -10.14
N GLU A 208 22.22 6.55 -9.57
CA GLU A 208 23.13 5.70 -10.33
C GLU A 208 22.36 4.74 -11.24
N LYS A 209 21.31 4.12 -10.72
CA LYS A 209 20.41 3.28 -11.51
C LYS A 209 19.67 4.07 -12.59
N LEU A 210 19.24 5.29 -12.29
CA LEU A 210 18.62 6.16 -13.30
C LEU A 210 19.58 6.41 -14.48
N TRP A 211 20.83 6.75 -14.19
CA TRP A 211 21.83 6.96 -15.23
C TRP A 211 22.15 5.71 -16.03
N GLN A 212 22.24 4.54 -15.39
CA GLN A 212 22.39 3.25 -16.09
C GLN A 212 21.22 2.99 -17.05
N CYS A 213 19.98 3.30 -16.64
CA CYS A 213 18.80 3.18 -17.50
C CYS A 213 18.83 4.18 -18.67
N ILE A 214 19.26 5.42 -18.45
CA ILE A 214 19.42 6.43 -19.50
C ILE A 214 20.47 5.96 -20.52
N GLU A 215 21.64 5.51 -20.08
CA GLU A 215 22.68 5.00 -20.95
C GLU A 215 22.22 3.78 -21.78
N LEU A 216 21.46 2.88 -21.16
CA LEU A 216 20.86 1.74 -21.85
C LEU A 216 19.95 2.21 -22.98
N LEU A 217 19.01 3.12 -22.70
CA LEU A 217 18.07 3.64 -23.68
C LEU A 217 18.77 4.43 -24.81
N CYS A 218 19.85 5.14 -24.51
CA CYS A 218 20.64 5.85 -25.52
C CYS A 218 21.29 4.89 -26.54
N LYS A 219 21.59 3.65 -26.16
CA LYS A 219 22.19 2.63 -27.02
C LYS A 219 21.18 1.89 -27.90
N ILE A 220 19.91 1.89 -27.51
CA ILE A 220 18.83 1.18 -28.22
C ILE A 220 18.31 2.07 -29.35
N ARG A 221 18.51 1.65 -30.60
CA ARG A 221 17.99 2.36 -31.78
C ARG A 221 16.69 1.76 -32.31
N LYS A 222 16.56 0.44 -32.17
CA LYS A 222 15.41 -0.32 -32.66
C LYS A 222 15.26 -1.59 -31.82
N ILE A 223 14.03 -2.00 -31.61
CA ILE A 223 13.72 -3.27 -30.96
C ILE A 223 13.60 -4.37 -32.01
N GLU A 224 14.20 -5.51 -31.71
CA GLU A 224 14.08 -6.70 -32.57
C GLU A 224 12.75 -7.40 -32.28
N TRP A 225 12.13 -7.90 -33.35
CA TRP A 225 10.87 -8.64 -33.27
C TRP A 225 11.07 -10.07 -33.73
N LYS A 226 10.56 -11.03 -32.99
CA LYS A 226 10.62 -12.45 -33.32
C LYS A 226 9.23 -12.99 -33.58
N THR A 227 9.04 -13.65 -34.71
CA THR A 227 7.82 -14.40 -35.02
C THR A 227 8.03 -15.86 -34.63
N PRO A 228 7.26 -16.46 -33.73
CA PRO A 228 7.37 -17.88 -33.45
C PRO A 228 7.05 -18.72 -34.70
N PRO A 229 7.66 -19.91 -34.85
CA PRO A 229 7.34 -20.80 -35.96
C PRO A 229 5.84 -21.23 -35.84
N SER A 230 5.18 -21.27 -36.98
CA SER A 230 3.81 -21.76 -37.08
C SER A 230 3.70 -23.19 -36.50
N LYS A 231 2.74 -23.41 -35.60
CA LYS A 231 2.46 -24.70 -35.00
C LYS A 231 1.00 -25.05 -35.21
N ASN A 232 0.71 -26.22 -35.77
CA ASN A 232 -0.64 -26.68 -36.08
C ASN A 232 -1.50 -25.75 -36.98
N GLY A 233 -0.85 -25.06 -37.95
CA GLY A 233 -1.54 -24.14 -38.86
C GLY A 233 -1.96 -22.79 -38.24
N LEU A 234 -1.60 -22.54 -36.98
CA LEU A 234 -1.81 -21.25 -36.31
C LEU A 234 -0.62 -20.32 -36.55
N ASN A 235 -0.90 -19.13 -37.06
CA ASN A 235 0.09 -18.06 -37.16
C ASN A 235 0.14 -17.30 -35.85
N TYR A 236 1.35 -17.14 -35.30
CA TYR A 236 1.58 -16.33 -34.12
C TYR A 236 1.93 -14.90 -34.50
N PHE A 237 1.51 -13.93 -33.69
CA PHE A 237 1.95 -12.56 -33.83
C PHE A 237 3.41 -12.41 -33.41
N PRO A 238 4.17 -11.51 -34.07
CA PRO A 238 5.51 -11.19 -33.64
C PRO A 238 5.48 -10.55 -32.25
N PHE A 239 6.48 -10.87 -31.43
CA PHE A 239 6.68 -10.24 -30.13
C PHE A 239 8.07 -9.57 -30.05
N PRO A 240 8.21 -8.47 -29.28
CA PRO A 240 9.47 -7.76 -29.15
C PRO A 240 10.49 -8.55 -28.31
N ILE A 241 11.76 -8.47 -28.69
CA ILE A 241 12.89 -8.94 -27.89
C ILE A 241 13.53 -7.74 -27.23
N TYR A 242 13.34 -7.62 -25.93
CA TYR A 242 13.88 -6.50 -25.16
C TYR A 242 15.33 -6.76 -24.77
N PRO A 243 16.20 -5.73 -24.83
CA PRO A 243 17.55 -5.80 -24.30
C PRO A 243 17.55 -6.13 -22.81
N GLU A 244 18.61 -6.82 -22.36
CA GLU A 244 18.83 -7.10 -20.95
C GLU A 244 18.85 -5.79 -20.15
N GLY A 245 18.19 -5.79 -19.00
CA GLY A 245 18.12 -4.63 -18.11
C GLY A 245 17.00 -3.64 -18.41
N ILE A 246 16.25 -3.75 -19.51
CA ILE A 246 15.19 -2.79 -19.84
C ILE A 246 14.13 -2.67 -18.73
N TRP A 247 13.84 -3.76 -18.03
CA TRP A 247 12.84 -3.77 -16.95
C TRP A 247 13.27 -2.99 -15.71
N GLN A 248 14.57 -2.67 -15.58
CA GLN A 248 15.05 -1.80 -14.50
C GLN A 248 14.50 -0.37 -14.62
N VAL A 249 14.17 0.08 -15.82
CA VAL A 249 13.52 1.38 -16.07
C VAL A 249 12.22 1.51 -15.28
N PHE A 250 11.43 0.44 -15.25
CA PHE A 250 10.13 0.41 -14.57
C PHE A 250 10.25 0.15 -13.07
N ASN A 251 11.45 -0.22 -12.59
CA ASN A 251 11.74 -0.42 -11.17
C ASN A 251 12.43 0.80 -10.53
N LEU A 252 12.65 1.88 -11.27
CA LEU A 252 13.23 3.13 -10.75
C LEU A 252 12.33 3.80 -9.71
N MET A 253 11.03 3.68 -9.90
CA MET A 253 10.01 4.19 -8.97
C MET A 253 9.03 3.06 -8.61
N LYS A 254 8.35 3.21 -7.48
CA LYS A 254 7.26 2.28 -7.14
C LYS A 254 6.11 2.46 -8.14
N PRO A 255 5.58 1.35 -8.70
CA PRO A 255 4.42 1.44 -9.58
C PRO A 255 3.24 2.10 -8.88
N ASP A 256 2.59 3.03 -9.56
CA ASP A 256 1.34 3.61 -9.10
C ASP A 256 0.21 2.57 -9.21
N ARG A 257 -0.29 2.07 -8.08
CA ARG A 257 -1.33 1.03 -8.06
C ARG A 257 -2.70 1.53 -8.50
N ASP A 258 -2.93 2.83 -8.34
CA ASP A 258 -4.16 3.51 -8.75
C ASP A 258 -4.02 4.26 -10.07
N TYR A 259 -3.00 3.91 -10.86
CA TYR A 259 -2.66 4.59 -12.12
C TYR A 259 -3.86 4.78 -13.05
N GLY A 260 -4.80 3.85 -13.08
CA GLY A 260 -6.01 3.96 -13.89
C GLY A 260 -6.87 5.15 -13.48
N LYS A 261 -7.07 5.36 -12.18
CA LYS A 261 -7.81 6.51 -11.64
C LYS A 261 -7.03 7.82 -11.83
N HIS A 262 -5.72 7.79 -11.59
CA HIS A 262 -4.86 8.95 -11.73
C HIS A 262 -4.70 9.36 -13.19
N MET A 263 -4.73 8.41 -14.13
CA MET A 263 -4.65 8.67 -15.56
C MET A 263 -5.87 9.43 -16.11
N GLU A 264 -7.08 9.13 -15.60
CA GLU A 264 -8.29 9.86 -15.99
C GLU A 264 -8.25 11.35 -15.61
N GLN A 265 -7.43 11.69 -14.62
CA GLN A 265 -7.23 13.06 -14.12
C GLN A 265 -6.11 13.81 -14.85
N GLN A 266 -5.33 13.13 -15.69
CA GLN A 266 -4.18 13.71 -16.38
C GLN A 266 -4.57 14.25 -17.78
N PRO A 267 -3.96 15.35 -18.22
CA PRO A 267 -4.07 15.79 -19.60
C PRO A 267 -3.53 14.73 -20.56
N ARG A 268 -4.30 14.38 -21.59
CA ARG A 268 -3.96 13.29 -22.52
C ARG A 268 -2.71 13.51 -23.37
N ASN A 269 -2.22 14.76 -23.47
CA ASN A 269 -1.20 15.18 -24.43
C ASN A 269 0.00 15.88 -23.77
N ILE A 270 0.46 15.43 -22.60
CA ILE A 270 1.66 16.01 -21.99
C ILE A 270 2.90 15.47 -22.69
N VAL A 271 3.77 16.38 -23.12
CA VAL A 271 5.08 16.02 -23.69
C VAL A 271 5.96 15.44 -22.59
N PRO A 272 6.63 14.29 -22.82
CA PRO A 272 7.44 13.62 -21.78
C PRO A 272 8.46 14.52 -21.07
N SER A 273 9.03 15.50 -21.77
CA SER A 273 9.99 16.47 -21.22
C SER A 273 9.38 17.54 -20.30
N GLU A 274 8.05 17.62 -20.21
CA GLU A 274 7.31 18.58 -19.39
C GLU A 274 6.56 17.93 -18.23
N MET A 275 6.61 16.61 -18.14
CA MET A 275 5.90 15.85 -17.11
C MET A 275 6.41 16.17 -15.71
N SER A 276 5.51 16.15 -14.73
CA SER A 276 5.88 16.08 -13.31
C SER A 276 6.35 14.67 -12.95
N VAL A 277 6.91 14.50 -11.75
CA VAL A 277 7.37 13.19 -11.25
C VAL A 277 6.22 12.20 -11.16
N GLU A 278 5.08 12.65 -10.65
CA GLU A 278 3.86 11.84 -10.52
C GLU A 278 3.37 11.39 -11.90
N GLN A 279 3.37 12.30 -12.89
CA GLN A 279 2.97 11.99 -14.26
C GLN A 279 3.87 10.97 -14.91
N ILE A 280 5.18 11.06 -14.68
CA ILE A 280 6.15 10.08 -15.16
C ILE A 280 5.89 8.72 -14.50
N ASN A 281 5.66 8.68 -13.18
CA ASN A 281 5.37 7.43 -12.46
C ASN A 281 4.10 6.74 -12.98
N ILE A 282 3.02 7.50 -13.14
CA ILE A 282 1.76 7.00 -13.72
C ILE A 282 2.00 6.44 -15.14
N ARG A 283 2.75 7.17 -15.96
CA ARG A 283 3.03 6.77 -17.35
C ARG A 283 3.89 5.52 -17.42
N LEU A 284 4.94 5.41 -16.63
CA LEU A 284 5.78 4.21 -16.55
C LEU A 284 4.97 2.99 -16.10
N THR A 285 4.12 3.16 -15.09
CA THR A 285 3.25 2.09 -14.60
C THR A 285 2.27 1.62 -15.68
N LEU A 286 1.68 2.56 -16.43
CA LEU A 286 0.78 2.24 -17.55
C LEU A 286 1.49 1.45 -18.65
N ILE A 287 2.66 1.92 -19.10
CA ILE A 287 3.46 1.27 -20.14
C ILE A 287 3.80 -0.16 -19.72
N GLN A 288 4.30 -0.35 -18.50
CA GLN A 288 4.63 -1.68 -17.96
C GLN A 288 3.39 -2.59 -17.85
N SER A 289 2.25 -2.04 -17.43
CA SER A 289 1.02 -2.80 -17.25
C SER A 289 0.40 -3.24 -18.57
N SER A 290 0.48 -2.39 -19.61
CA SER A 290 -0.01 -2.70 -20.94
C SER A 290 0.80 -3.77 -21.65
N GLU A 291 2.11 -3.87 -21.36
CA GLU A 291 3.01 -4.85 -21.99
C GLU A 291 2.74 -6.31 -21.57
N ARG A 292 1.94 -6.54 -20.52
CA ARG A 292 1.60 -7.91 -20.05
C ARG A 292 0.96 -8.79 -21.13
N PHE A 293 0.41 -8.19 -22.17
CA PHE A 293 -0.19 -8.89 -23.31
C PHE A 293 0.74 -9.03 -24.50
N GLY A 294 2.00 -8.57 -24.42
CA GLY A 294 2.99 -8.65 -25.50
C GLY A 294 2.69 -7.71 -26.67
N ASP A 295 1.95 -6.64 -26.42
CA ASP A 295 1.45 -5.72 -27.46
C ASP A 295 2.53 -4.79 -28.01
N GLY A 296 3.77 -4.82 -27.47
CA GLY A 296 4.90 -4.02 -27.92
C GLY A 296 4.80 -2.54 -27.55
N ASN A 297 4.00 -2.19 -26.54
CA ASN A 297 3.88 -0.79 -26.08
C ASN A 297 5.21 -0.26 -25.54
N VAL A 298 5.98 -1.08 -24.83
CA VAL A 298 7.34 -0.72 -24.37
C VAL A 298 8.26 -0.49 -25.57
N ALA A 299 8.21 -1.33 -26.59
CA ALA A 299 8.98 -1.17 -27.82
C ALA A 299 8.67 0.17 -28.50
N ALA A 300 7.40 0.50 -28.66
CA ALA A 300 6.96 1.76 -29.24
C ALA A 300 7.46 2.99 -28.44
N GLU A 301 7.38 2.97 -27.10
CA GLU A 301 7.84 4.07 -26.27
C GLU A 301 9.39 4.21 -26.25
N ILE A 302 10.12 3.13 -26.51
CA ILE A 302 11.57 3.18 -26.72
C ILE A 302 11.88 3.80 -28.11
N GLU A 303 11.28 3.28 -29.17
CA GLU A 303 11.58 3.67 -30.56
C GLU A 303 11.19 5.11 -30.86
N ASN A 304 10.12 5.63 -30.28
CA ASN A 304 9.72 7.03 -30.41
C ASN A 304 10.47 7.98 -29.43
N GLY A 305 11.33 7.41 -28.58
CA GLY A 305 12.18 8.15 -27.65
C GLY A 305 11.45 8.73 -26.43
N ASN A 306 10.18 8.41 -26.21
CA ASN A 306 9.43 8.97 -25.09
C ASN A 306 9.96 8.45 -23.74
N LEU A 307 10.32 7.16 -23.67
CA LEU A 307 10.87 6.57 -22.46
C LEU A 307 12.17 7.27 -22.03
N LEU A 308 13.07 7.52 -22.99
CA LEU A 308 14.31 8.27 -22.73
C LEU A 308 14.03 9.70 -22.27
N LYS A 309 13.11 10.41 -22.93
CA LYS A 309 12.74 11.79 -22.54
C LYS A 309 12.17 11.86 -21.12
N MET A 310 11.38 10.88 -20.70
CA MET A 310 10.86 10.79 -19.32
C MET A 310 11.99 10.62 -18.31
N LEU A 311 13.00 9.75 -18.59
CA LEU A 311 14.13 9.55 -17.67
C LEU A 311 15.05 10.78 -17.61
N LEU A 312 15.30 11.45 -18.73
CA LEU A 312 16.04 12.71 -18.74
C LEU A 312 15.32 13.81 -17.96
N ARG A 313 13.98 13.84 -18.04
CA ARG A 313 13.17 14.74 -17.23
C ARG A 313 13.25 14.44 -15.74
N LEU A 314 13.26 13.15 -15.35
CA LEU A 314 13.49 12.74 -13.95
C LEU A 314 14.84 13.21 -13.43
N ASP A 315 15.89 13.08 -14.23
CA ASP A 315 17.23 13.57 -13.85
C ASP A 315 17.25 15.10 -13.65
N ASP A 316 16.62 15.85 -14.55
CA ASP A 316 16.47 17.32 -14.42
C ASP A 316 15.73 17.70 -13.12
N LEU A 317 14.64 17.00 -12.79
CA LEU A 317 13.87 17.24 -11.57
C LEU A 317 14.66 16.90 -10.30
N LEU A 318 15.40 15.79 -10.30
CA LEU A 318 16.29 15.40 -9.20
C LEU A 318 17.40 16.43 -8.94
N ASN A 319 17.97 16.98 -10.02
CA ASN A 319 19.03 17.99 -9.92
C ASN A 319 18.53 19.37 -9.45
N LYS A 320 17.25 19.68 -9.68
CA LYS A 320 16.60 20.89 -9.17
C LYS A 320 16.21 20.77 -7.70
N SER A 321 15.77 19.59 -7.25
CA SER A 321 15.40 19.36 -5.85
C SER A 321 16.57 19.44 -4.88
N VAL A 322 17.81 19.22 -5.33
CA VAL A 322 19.05 19.30 -4.52
C VAL A 322 19.52 20.74 -4.35
N LYS A 323 19.01 21.70 -5.12
CA LYS A 323 19.43 23.12 -5.08
C LYS A 323 18.52 24.01 -4.24
N ASN A 324 17.42 23.50 -3.74
CA ASN A 324 16.51 24.18 -2.80
C ASN A 324 16.64 23.54 -1.40
#